data_52f9f5781289934c8208f8ae4e4172ea
#
_entry.id   52f9f5781289934c8208f8ae4e4172ea
#
_cell.length_a   1.000
_cell.length_b   1.000
_cell.length_c   1.000
_cell.angle_alpha   90.00
_cell.angle_beta   90.00
_cell.angle_gamma   90.00
#
_symmetry.space_group_name_H-M   'P 1'
#
loop_
_entity.id
_entity.type
_entity.pdbx_description
1 polymer ?
#
loop_
_entity_poly.entity_id
_entity_poly.type
_entity_poly.pdbx_seq_one_letter_code
_entity_poly.pdbx_strand_id
1 'polypeptide(L)'
;DGIAAEIIYPTVGMLICNHPDFDYKKACFEAYNRWLYEYCSEAPERLFGMAQVSMRTPADGVAELKAAHAMGFKGIMMPGDPAVEDYDSKVYDPVWATAVELNLPLSFHILTGRSGAIDSKPRGPRINGFLSIIRGCQDIMGTLIFGGVFDRHPNLKIVCVEADAGWVPHYMYRMDHAYNRHRYWMK
;
A
#
# COMPACT_ATOMS: atom_id res chain seq x y z
N ASP A 1 -19.46 21.80 -6.64
CA ASP A 1 -20.00 20.88 -5.65
C ASP A 1 -19.29 20.99 -4.29
N GLY A 2 -18.33 21.91 -4.10
CA GLY A 2 -17.67 22.15 -2.81
C GLY A 2 -16.48 21.24 -2.51
N ILE A 3 -16.06 20.37 -3.44
CA ILE A 3 -14.82 19.56 -3.30
C ILE A 3 -13.62 20.45 -3.59
N ALA A 4 -12.73 20.62 -2.60
CA ALA A 4 -11.54 21.46 -2.72
C ALA A 4 -10.41 20.73 -3.47
N ALA A 5 -10.20 19.43 -3.17
CA ALA A 5 -9.15 18.61 -3.78
C ALA A 5 -9.54 17.13 -3.77
N GLU A 6 -8.90 16.34 -4.63
CA GLU A 6 -9.10 14.89 -4.76
C GLU A 6 -7.76 14.16 -4.74
N ILE A 7 -7.71 13.03 -4.05
CA ILE A 7 -6.61 12.07 -4.12
C ILE A 7 -7.07 10.91 -5.01
N ILE A 8 -6.37 10.68 -6.13
CA ILE A 8 -6.80 9.77 -7.18
C ILE A 8 -6.02 8.47 -7.10
N TYR A 9 -6.73 7.38 -6.88
CA TYR A 9 -6.23 6.00 -6.90
C TYR A 9 -6.67 5.28 -8.18
N PRO A 10 -5.88 4.30 -8.67
CA PRO A 10 -6.25 3.51 -9.84
C PRO A 10 -7.35 2.52 -9.51
N THR A 11 -8.26 2.28 -10.45
CA THR A 11 -9.30 1.24 -10.32
C THR A 11 -8.77 -0.13 -10.74
N VAL A 12 -8.45 -0.30 -12.04
CA VAL A 12 -7.96 -1.60 -12.58
C VAL A 12 -6.56 -1.91 -12.06
N GLY A 13 -5.76 -0.89 -11.81
CA GLY A 13 -4.40 -1.04 -11.29
C GLY A 13 -4.32 -1.76 -9.95
N MET A 14 -5.36 -1.71 -9.11
CA MET A 14 -5.43 -2.49 -7.88
C MET A 14 -5.34 -4.00 -8.16
N LEU A 15 -6.06 -4.49 -9.17
CA LEU A 15 -6.05 -5.90 -9.56
C LEU A 15 -4.73 -6.30 -10.22
N ILE A 16 -4.13 -5.40 -11.00
CA ILE A 16 -2.82 -5.62 -11.66
C ILE A 16 -1.70 -5.78 -10.63
N CYS A 17 -1.83 -5.26 -9.40
CA CYS A 17 -0.88 -5.51 -8.32
C CYS A 17 -0.62 -7.01 -8.10
N ASN A 18 -1.63 -7.86 -8.31
CA ASN A 18 -1.55 -9.30 -8.12
C ASN A 18 -1.10 -10.08 -9.38
N HIS A 19 -0.82 -9.39 -10.50
CA HIS A 19 -0.40 -10.06 -11.73
C HIS A 19 0.99 -10.69 -11.56
N PRO A 20 1.18 -11.98 -11.93
CA PRO A 20 2.44 -12.69 -11.72
C PRO A 20 3.58 -12.24 -12.64
N ASP A 21 3.25 -11.72 -13.83
CA ASP A 21 4.23 -11.19 -14.76
C ASP A 21 4.61 -9.76 -14.37
N PHE A 22 5.82 -9.59 -13.84
CA PHE A 22 6.33 -8.28 -13.37
C PHE A 22 6.66 -7.34 -14.52
N ASP A 23 7.05 -7.81 -15.69
CA ASP A 23 7.34 -6.94 -16.83
C ASP A 23 6.04 -6.34 -17.36
N TYR A 24 5.00 -7.14 -17.46
CA TYR A 24 3.66 -6.68 -17.81
C TYR A 24 3.12 -5.69 -16.77
N LYS A 25 3.21 -6.03 -15.47
CA LYS A 25 2.79 -5.16 -14.36
C LYS A 25 3.49 -3.80 -14.43
N LYS A 26 4.81 -3.80 -14.57
CA LYS A 26 5.63 -2.58 -14.65
C LYS A 26 5.21 -1.72 -15.84
N ALA A 27 5.09 -2.32 -17.04
CA ALA A 27 4.68 -1.61 -18.24
C ALA A 27 3.29 -0.94 -18.08
N CYS A 28 2.33 -1.67 -17.48
CA CYS A 28 1.00 -1.13 -17.19
C CYS A 28 1.07 0.05 -16.21
N PHE A 29 1.85 -0.07 -15.13
CA PHE A 29 1.98 0.98 -14.14
C PHE A 29 2.70 2.21 -14.67
N GLU A 30 3.74 2.05 -15.47
CA GLU A 30 4.43 3.16 -16.12
C GLU A 30 3.49 3.91 -17.10
N ALA A 31 2.69 3.16 -17.86
CA ALA A 31 1.70 3.77 -18.75
C ALA A 31 0.62 4.53 -17.98
N TYR A 32 0.09 3.92 -16.91
CA TYR A 32 -0.87 4.57 -16.03
C TYR A 32 -0.31 5.82 -15.36
N ASN A 33 0.91 5.76 -14.82
CA ASN A 33 1.54 6.91 -14.17
C ASN A 33 1.72 8.09 -15.13
N ARG A 34 2.12 7.85 -16.39
CA ARG A 34 2.20 8.92 -17.41
C ARG A 34 0.85 9.55 -17.67
N TRP A 35 -0.17 8.75 -17.89
CA TRP A 35 -1.54 9.26 -18.09
C TRP A 35 -2.05 10.03 -16.86
N LEU A 36 -1.84 9.49 -15.65
CA LEU A 36 -2.31 10.13 -14.42
C LEU A 36 -1.62 11.46 -14.17
N TYR A 37 -0.33 11.56 -14.50
CA TYR A 37 0.41 12.82 -14.42
C TYR A 37 -0.19 13.87 -15.36
N GLU A 38 -0.42 13.51 -16.62
CA GLU A 38 -1.07 14.40 -17.60
C GLU A 38 -2.45 14.83 -17.12
N TYR A 39 -3.27 13.89 -16.64
CA TYR A 39 -4.60 14.19 -16.14
C TYR A 39 -4.56 15.16 -14.94
N CYS A 40 -3.70 14.92 -13.97
CA CYS A 40 -3.59 15.78 -12.78
C CYS A 40 -2.98 17.15 -13.10
N SER A 41 -2.22 17.27 -14.19
CA SER A 41 -1.60 18.54 -14.59
C SER A 41 -2.60 19.62 -15.00
N GLU A 42 -3.85 19.25 -15.30
CA GLU A 42 -4.94 20.19 -15.61
C GLU A 42 -5.40 21.01 -14.38
N ALA A 43 -5.19 20.47 -13.16
CA ALA A 43 -5.49 21.17 -11.91
C ALA A 43 -4.56 20.68 -10.78
N PRO A 44 -3.26 20.97 -10.84
CA PRO A 44 -2.24 20.35 -10.00
C PRO A 44 -2.36 20.74 -8.52
N GLU A 45 -3.07 21.81 -8.21
CA GLU A 45 -3.37 22.23 -6.84
C GLU A 45 -4.59 21.54 -6.23
N ARG A 46 -5.31 20.75 -7.04
CA ARG A 46 -6.56 20.07 -6.64
C ARG A 46 -6.57 18.57 -6.91
N LEU A 47 -5.82 18.10 -7.91
CA LEU A 47 -5.79 16.71 -8.32
C LEU A 47 -4.44 16.07 -7.92
N PHE A 48 -4.48 15.15 -6.96
CA PHE A 48 -3.29 14.48 -6.42
C PHE A 48 -3.32 13.01 -6.81
N GLY A 49 -2.63 12.65 -7.89
CA GLY A 49 -2.50 11.27 -8.32
C GLY A 49 -1.57 10.47 -7.41
N MET A 50 -1.93 9.21 -7.16
CA MET A 50 -1.07 8.25 -6.48
C MET A 50 -0.41 7.35 -7.52
N ALA A 51 0.92 7.45 -7.65
CA ALA A 51 1.67 6.64 -8.60
C ALA A 51 1.68 5.15 -8.18
N GLN A 52 1.65 4.27 -9.16
CA GLN A 52 1.81 2.83 -8.93
C GLN A 52 3.25 2.38 -9.10
N VAL A 53 3.66 1.40 -8.31
CA VAL A 53 5.00 0.78 -8.34
C VAL A 53 4.86 -0.74 -8.43
N SER A 54 5.74 -1.38 -9.18
CA SER A 54 5.71 -2.83 -9.36
C SER A 54 6.34 -3.60 -8.21
N MET A 55 7.31 -3.00 -7.55
CA MET A 55 8.03 -3.54 -6.38
C MET A 55 8.56 -4.96 -6.61
N ARG A 56 9.13 -5.24 -7.79
CA ARG A 56 9.71 -6.55 -8.11
C ARG A 56 10.80 -6.94 -7.12
N THR A 57 11.68 -5.99 -6.83
CA THR A 57 12.71 -6.07 -5.80
C THR A 57 12.74 -4.78 -4.99
N PRO A 58 13.33 -4.76 -3.78
CA PRO A 58 13.53 -3.51 -3.05
C PRO A 58 14.31 -2.46 -3.83
N ALA A 59 15.30 -2.87 -4.63
CA ALA A 59 16.08 -1.95 -5.47
C ALA A 59 15.22 -1.32 -6.58
N ASP A 60 14.37 -2.11 -7.24
CA ASP A 60 13.38 -1.59 -8.20
C ASP A 60 12.43 -0.62 -7.51
N GLY A 61 11.95 -0.96 -6.32
CA GLY A 61 11.08 -0.08 -5.52
C GLY A 61 11.71 1.28 -5.26
N VAL A 62 12.97 1.32 -4.83
CA VAL A 62 13.71 2.59 -4.64
C VAL A 62 13.76 3.39 -5.94
N ALA A 63 14.07 2.75 -7.08
CA ALA A 63 14.12 3.43 -8.37
C ALA A 63 12.76 3.96 -8.80
N GLU A 64 11.69 3.17 -8.61
CA GLU A 64 10.31 3.54 -8.94
C GLU A 64 9.79 4.69 -8.07
N LEU A 65 10.09 4.71 -6.75
CA LEU A 65 9.75 5.82 -5.87
C LEU A 65 10.41 7.13 -6.33
N LYS A 66 11.72 7.07 -6.64
CA LYS A 66 12.46 8.24 -7.15
C LYS A 66 11.92 8.74 -8.48
N ALA A 67 11.59 7.83 -9.39
CA ALA A 67 10.99 8.19 -10.68
C ALA A 67 9.62 8.86 -10.50
N ALA A 68 8.76 8.32 -9.68
CA ALA A 68 7.45 8.89 -9.37
C ALA A 68 7.59 10.30 -8.73
N HIS A 69 8.49 10.46 -7.77
CA HIS A 69 8.77 11.77 -7.17
C HIS A 69 9.28 12.78 -8.19
N ALA A 70 10.22 12.36 -9.08
CA ALA A 70 10.74 13.22 -10.15
C ALA A 70 9.66 13.65 -11.16
N MET A 71 8.63 12.84 -11.38
CA MET A 71 7.44 13.21 -12.16
C MET A 71 6.52 14.20 -11.43
N GLY A 72 6.67 14.38 -10.12
CA GLY A 72 5.86 15.31 -9.32
C GLY A 72 4.75 14.65 -8.49
N PHE A 73 4.65 13.34 -8.47
CA PHE A 73 3.68 12.63 -7.61
C PHE A 73 3.92 12.91 -6.13
N LYS A 74 2.84 12.96 -5.35
CA LYS A 74 2.86 13.29 -3.92
C LYS A 74 2.63 12.09 -3.01
N GLY A 75 2.44 10.91 -3.59
CA GLY A 75 2.27 9.65 -2.87
C GLY A 75 2.29 8.45 -3.81
N ILE A 76 2.40 7.28 -3.22
CA ILE A 76 2.58 6.01 -3.93
C ILE A 76 1.50 5.03 -3.49
N MET A 77 0.94 4.28 -4.44
CA MET A 77 0.16 3.07 -4.15
C MET A 77 1.05 1.84 -4.27
N MET A 78 1.21 1.14 -3.17
CA MET A 78 2.01 -0.08 -3.04
C MET A 78 1.21 -1.33 -3.42
N PRO A 79 1.86 -2.38 -3.98
CA PRO A 79 1.25 -3.71 -4.00
C PRO A 79 1.04 -4.22 -2.56
N GLY A 80 -0.09 -4.87 -2.31
CA GLY A 80 -0.40 -5.41 -0.98
C GLY A 80 0.47 -6.62 -0.59
N ASP A 81 0.90 -7.41 -1.59
CA ASP A 81 1.82 -8.52 -1.38
C ASP A 81 3.21 -8.18 -1.93
N PRO A 82 4.27 -8.41 -1.15
CA PRO A 82 5.64 -8.24 -1.61
C PRO A 82 6.06 -9.36 -2.57
N ALA A 83 7.12 -9.10 -3.36
CA ALA A 83 7.61 -10.05 -4.35
C ALA A 83 8.69 -11.01 -3.82
N VAL A 84 9.42 -10.63 -2.79
CA VAL A 84 10.55 -11.40 -2.23
C VAL A 84 10.27 -11.81 -0.79
N GLU A 85 10.65 -11.02 0.19
CA GLU A 85 10.34 -11.23 1.60
C GLU A 85 9.17 -10.35 2.00
N ASP A 86 8.57 -10.56 3.20
CA ASP A 86 7.48 -9.72 3.65
C ASP A 86 7.99 -8.31 4.03
N TYR A 87 7.10 -7.35 4.06
CA TYR A 87 7.40 -5.92 4.22
C TYR A 87 8.02 -5.53 5.57
N ASP A 88 8.02 -6.41 6.57
CA ASP A 88 8.75 -6.23 7.83
C ASP A 88 10.26 -6.53 7.69
N SER A 89 10.66 -7.26 6.66
CA SER A 89 12.05 -7.61 6.42
C SER A 89 12.91 -6.36 6.17
N LYS A 90 14.13 -6.40 6.70
CA LYS A 90 15.12 -5.33 6.51
C LYS A 90 15.56 -5.12 5.07
N VAL A 91 15.27 -6.05 4.17
CA VAL A 91 15.54 -5.87 2.73
C VAL A 91 14.76 -4.69 2.14
N TYR A 92 13.63 -4.32 2.78
CA TYR A 92 12.82 -3.16 2.41
C TYR A 92 13.23 -1.86 3.11
N ASP A 93 14.16 -1.87 4.08
CA ASP A 93 14.61 -0.64 4.75
C ASP A 93 15.07 0.46 3.77
N PRO A 94 15.75 0.17 2.64
CA PRO A 94 16.06 1.19 1.63
C PRO A 94 14.83 1.83 0.98
N VAL A 95 13.75 1.08 0.80
CA VAL A 95 12.47 1.59 0.26
C VAL A 95 11.84 2.55 1.27
N TRP A 96 11.76 2.13 2.53
CA TRP A 96 11.20 2.95 3.61
C TRP A 96 12.01 4.23 3.81
N ALA A 97 13.33 4.13 3.83
CA ALA A 97 14.22 5.29 3.92
C ALA A 97 14.01 6.27 2.75
N THR A 98 13.89 5.75 1.52
CA THR A 98 13.62 6.58 0.33
C THR A 98 12.26 7.28 0.43
N ALA A 99 11.22 6.58 0.88
CA ALA A 99 9.91 7.18 1.07
C ALA A 99 9.93 8.32 2.11
N VAL A 100 10.68 8.13 3.20
CA VAL A 100 10.89 9.18 4.22
C VAL A 100 11.67 10.37 3.65
N GLU A 101 12.79 10.11 2.96
CA GLU A 101 13.65 11.15 2.35
C GLU A 101 12.85 12.02 1.36
N LEU A 102 12.04 11.39 0.52
CA LEU A 102 11.24 12.06 -0.51
C LEU A 102 9.90 12.59 0.04
N ASN A 103 9.61 12.37 1.33
CA ASN A 103 8.34 12.71 1.98
C ASN A 103 7.11 12.14 1.24
N LEU A 104 7.22 10.92 0.72
CA LEU A 104 6.15 10.23 0.01
C LEU A 104 5.37 9.33 0.98
N PRO A 105 4.09 9.57 1.26
CA PRO A 105 3.23 8.59 1.91
C PRO A 105 3.05 7.37 0.99
N LEU A 106 3.11 6.19 1.60
CA LEU A 106 2.89 4.92 0.93
C LEU A 106 1.50 4.40 1.29
N SER A 107 0.69 4.17 0.27
CA SER A 107 -0.69 3.74 0.42
C SER A 107 -0.85 2.26 0.10
N PHE A 108 -1.55 1.54 0.99
CA PHE A 108 -2.03 0.19 0.73
C PHE A 108 -3.55 0.26 0.55
N HIS A 109 -3.99 0.03 -0.68
CA HIS A 109 -5.40 0.01 -1.03
C HIS A 109 -5.97 -1.40 -0.83
N ILE A 110 -7.24 -1.51 -0.49
CA ILE A 110 -7.92 -2.81 -0.57
C ILE A 110 -7.70 -3.44 -1.96
N LEU A 111 -7.82 -4.75 -2.08
CA LEU A 111 -7.69 -5.50 -3.34
C LEU A 111 -6.29 -5.55 -3.97
N THR A 112 -5.29 -4.89 -3.39
CA THR A 112 -3.91 -4.91 -3.92
C THR A 112 -3.11 -6.13 -3.47
N GLY A 113 -3.61 -6.91 -2.51
CA GLY A 113 -3.03 -8.15 -2.01
C GLY A 113 -3.96 -9.34 -2.23
N ARG A 114 -3.43 -10.56 -2.06
CA ARG A 114 -4.20 -11.82 -2.14
C ARG A 114 -5.15 -11.98 -0.97
N SER A 115 -4.78 -11.46 0.20
CA SER A 115 -5.66 -11.38 1.35
C SER A 115 -6.79 -10.40 1.05
N GLY A 116 -8.03 -10.88 1.06
CA GLY A 116 -9.19 -10.05 0.70
C GLY A 116 -9.43 -9.86 -0.81
N ALA A 117 -8.76 -10.64 -1.67
CA ALA A 117 -9.03 -10.63 -3.10
C ALA A 117 -10.48 -11.01 -3.41
N ILE A 118 -11.10 -10.35 -4.39
CA ILE A 118 -12.49 -10.61 -4.82
C ILE A 118 -12.69 -12.06 -5.26
N ASP A 119 -11.66 -12.69 -5.84
CA ASP A 119 -11.70 -14.08 -6.32
C ASP A 119 -11.54 -15.13 -5.21
N SER A 120 -11.24 -14.72 -3.98
CA SER A 120 -11.22 -15.64 -2.85
C SER A 120 -12.64 -16.15 -2.63
N LYS A 121 -12.82 -17.48 -2.58
CA LYS A 121 -14.14 -18.06 -2.28
C LYS A 121 -14.53 -17.69 -0.84
N PRO A 122 -15.45 -16.78 -0.61
CA PRO A 122 -15.87 -16.43 0.73
C PRO A 122 -16.57 -17.62 1.37
N ARG A 123 -16.44 -17.75 2.68
CA ARG A 123 -17.21 -18.72 3.45
C ARG A 123 -18.68 -18.27 3.45
N GLY A 124 -19.58 -19.15 3.00
CA GLY A 124 -21.02 -18.86 2.93
C GLY A 124 -21.43 -17.99 1.73
N PRO A 125 -22.42 -17.12 1.87
CA PRO A 125 -22.90 -16.28 0.77
C PRO A 125 -21.81 -15.35 0.21
N ARG A 126 -21.82 -15.12 -1.10
CA ARG A 126 -20.79 -14.29 -1.78
C ARG A 126 -20.68 -12.88 -1.19
N ILE A 127 -21.75 -12.29 -0.71
CA ILE A 127 -21.73 -10.98 -0.06
C ILE A 127 -20.79 -10.92 1.14
N ASN A 128 -20.56 -12.07 1.82
CA ASN A 128 -19.61 -12.16 2.93
C ASN A 128 -18.15 -11.84 2.52
N GLY A 129 -17.84 -11.94 1.23
CA GLY A 129 -16.54 -11.54 0.70
C GLY A 129 -16.23 -10.06 0.95
N PHE A 130 -17.23 -9.19 0.93
CA PHE A 130 -17.01 -7.76 1.22
C PHE A 130 -16.50 -7.49 2.63
N LEU A 131 -16.83 -8.34 3.61
CA LEU A 131 -16.31 -8.22 4.98
C LEU A 131 -14.84 -8.60 5.08
N SER A 132 -14.30 -9.32 4.10
CA SER A 132 -12.88 -9.74 4.09
C SER A 132 -11.96 -8.76 3.37
N ILE A 133 -12.50 -7.83 2.59
CA ILE A 133 -11.71 -6.91 1.75
C ILE A 133 -10.72 -6.08 2.57
N ILE A 134 -11.11 -5.62 3.76
CA ILE A 134 -10.26 -4.79 4.62
C ILE A 134 -9.11 -5.56 5.28
N ARG A 135 -9.12 -6.90 5.25
CA ARG A 135 -8.10 -7.73 5.94
C ARG A 135 -6.70 -7.47 5.42
N GLY A 136 -6.53 -7.25 4.13
CA GLY A 136 -5.22 -6.93 3.56
C GLY A 136 -4.56 -5.73 4.23
N CYS A 137 -5.33 -4.66 4.47
CA CYS A 137 -4.81 -3.48 5.19
C CYS A 137 -4.52 -3.78 6.67
N GLN A 138 -5.35 -4.60 7.33
CA GLN A 138 -5.11 -5.02 8.71
C GLN A 138 -3.81 -5.85 8.81
N ASP A 139 -3.61 -6.80 7.89
CA ASP A 139 -2.42 -7.66 7.86
C ASP A 139 -1.16 -6.83 7.63
N ILE A 140 -1.18 -5.88 6.69
CA ILE A 140 -0.07 -4.95 6.44
C ILE A 140 0.27 -4.14 7.70
N MET A 141 -0.72 -3.57 8.37
CA MET A 141 -0.47 -2.81 9.60
C MET A 141 0.11 -3.69 10.71
N GLY A 142 -0.40 -4.92 10.84
CA GLY A 142 0.16 -5.92 11.76
C GLY A 142 1.63 -6.23 11.45
N THR A 143 1.93 -6.52 10.18
CA THR A 143 3.27 -6.83 9.69
C THR A 143 4.25 -5.69 9.97
N LEU A 144 3.91 -4.46 9.59
CA LEU A 144 4.80 -3.31 9.76
C LEU A 144 5.02 -2.94 11.24
N ILE A 145 3.98 -3.03 12.07
CA ILE A 145 4.07 -2.67 13.50
C ILE A 145 4.86 -3.74 14.27
N PHE A 146 4.46 -5.02 14.18
CA PHE A 146 5.14 -6.09 14.91
C PHE A 146 6.54 -6.39 14.36
N GLY A 147 6.78 -6.17 13.07
CA GLY A 147 8.10 -6.25 12.46
C GLY A 147 9.03 -5.08 12.80
N GLY A 148 8.56 -4.08 13.58
CA GLY A 148 9.37 -2.95 14.04
C GLY A 148 9.80 -1.99 12.93
N VAL A 149 9.05 -1.91 11.83
CA VAL A 149 9.37 -1.02 10.71
C VAL A 149 9.30 0.44 11.15
N PHE A 150 8.28 0.82 11.94
CA PHE A 150 8.15 2.19 12.45
C PHE A 150 9.20 2.55 13.51
N ASP A 151 9.75 1.55 14.23
CA ASP A 151 10.89 1.79 15.11
C ASP A 151 12.16 2.15 14.33
N ARG A 152 12.36 1.48 13.18
CA ARG A 152 13.49 1.75 12.28
C ARG A 152 13.29 3.02 11.45
N HIS A 153 12.04 3.34 11.11
CA HIS A 153 11.66 4.45 10.23
C HIS A 153 10.52 5.27 10.84
N PRO A 154 10.76 6.03 11.93
CA PRO A 154 9.70 6.69 12.70
C PRO A 154 8.92 7.78 11.93
N ASN A 155 9.49 8.28 10.84
CA ASN A 155 8.85 9.28 9.98
C ASN A 155 8.14 8.66 8.75
N LEU A 156 8.13 7.34 8.63
CA LEU A 156 7.41 6.65 7.54
C LEU A 156 5.91 6.87 7.67
N LYS A 157 5.28 7.25 6.56
CA LYS A 157 3.84 7.48 6.48
C LYS A 157 3.18 6.37 5.69
N ILE A 158 2.31 5.61 6.33
CA ILE A 158 1.50 4.55 5.72
C ILE A 158 0.03 4.96 5.76
N VAL A 159 -0.67 4.73 4.66
CA VAL A 159 -2.09 5.04 4.50
C VAL A 159 -2.84 3.77 4.12
N CYS A 160 -3.81 3.37 4.92
CA CYS A 160 -4.79 2.34 4.55
C CYS A 160 -5.92 3.01 3.78
N VAL A 161 -6.16 2.56 2.54
CA VAL A 161 -7.09 3.22 1.63
C VAL A 161 -8.32 2.36 1.41
N GLU A 162 -9.50 2.99 1.52
CA GLU A 162 -10.82 2.35 1.34
C GLU A 162 -11.09 1.20 2.34
N ALA A 163 -10.37 1.20 3.46
CA ALA A 163 -10.34 0.09 4.43
C ALA A 163 -11.19 0.34 5.67
N ASP A 164 -12.11 1.30 5.64
CA ASP A 164 -12.83 1.78 6.83
C ASP A 164 -11.91 2.23 7.99
N ALA A 165 -12.46 2.77 9.04
CA ALA A 165 -11.71 3.18 10.23
C ALA A 165 -12.27 2.60 11.54
N GLY A 166 -13.47 2.03 11.51
CA GLY A 166 -14.14 1.51 12.70
C GLY A 166 -13.40 0.37 13.40
N TRP A 167 -12.60 -0.39 12.67
CA TRP A 167 -11.80 -1.48 13.20
C TRP A 167 -10.53 -1.00 13.96
N VAL A 168 -10.05 0.21 13.71
CA VAL A 168 -8.74 0.67 14.21
C VAL A 168 -8.65 0.63 15.74
N PRO A 169 -9.59 1.18 16.54
CA PRO A 169 -9.49 1.14 17.99
C PRO A 169 -9.46 -0.29 18.55
N HIS A 170 -10.30 -1.17 17.98
CA HIS A 170 -10.31 -2.58 18.38
C HIS A 170 -9.02 -3.29 18.02
N TYR A 171 -8.48 -3.00 16.83
CA TYR A 171 -7.24 -3.60 16.35
C TYR A 171 -6.05 -3.18 17.22
N MET A 172 -5.94 -1.91 17.57
CA MET A 172 -4.92 -1.41 18.51
C MET A 172 -4.99 -2.14 19.84
N TYR A 173 -6.17 -2.25 20.44
CA TYR A 173 -6.37 -3.03 21.68
C TYR A 173 -5.93 -4.50 21.51
N ARG A 174 -6.27 -5.13 20.39
CA ARG A 174 -5.88 -6.52 20.11
C ARG A 174 -4.37 -6.67 19.96
N MET A 175 -3.71 -5.71 19.32
CA MET A 175 -2.25 -5.72 19.16
C MET A 175 -1.53 -5.58 20.49
N ASP A 176 -1.95 -4.64 21.32
CA ASP A 176 -1.41 -4.46 22.68
C ASP A 176 -1.60 -5.72 23.54
N HIS A 177 -2.79 -6.30 23.47
CA HIS A 177 -3.08 -7.55 24.17
C HIS A 177 -2.17 -8.69 23.69
N ALA A 178 -2.03 -8.89 22.39
CA ALA A 178 -1.19 -9.91 21.80
C ALA A 178 0.28 -9.73 22.20
N TYR A 179 0.82 -8.51 22.05
CA TYR A 179 2.18 -8.19 22.42
C TYR A 179 2.45 -8.43 23.91
N ASN A 180 1.62 -7.88 24.79
CA ASN A 180 1.82 -7.99 26.24
C ASN A 180 1.77 -9.44 26.74
N ARG A 181 0.91 -10.28 26.13
CA ARG A 181 0.70 -11.67 26.54
C ARG A 181 1.68 -12.66 25.93
N HIS A 182 2.12 -12.42 24.68
CA HIS A 182 2.76 -13.45 23.85
C HIS A 182 4.19 -13.13 23.41
N ARG A 183 4.69 -11.89 23.54
CA ARG A 183 6.02 -11.47 23.07
C ARG A 183 7.20 -12.32 23.56
N TYR A 184 7.05 -13.05 24.64
CA TYR A 184 8.13 -13.83 25.23
C TYR A 184 8.32 -15.20 24.57
N TRP A 185 7.32 -15.70 23.83
CA TRP A 185 7.34 -17.01 23.22
C TRP A 185 6.92 -17.04 21.74
N MET A 186 6.34 -15.98 21.24
CA MET A 186 6.09 -15.77 19.81
C MET A 186 7.15 -14.78 19.28
N LYS A 187 8.11 -15.31 18.53
CA LYS A 187 9.15 -14.53 17.86
C LYS A 187 8.89 -14.56 16.37
#